data_f11442d855341ae4a46f80f96bad5afd
#
_entry.id   f11442d855341ae4a46f80f96bad5afd
#
_cell.length_a   1.000
_cell.length_b   1.000
_cell.length_c   1.000
_cell.angle_alpha   90.00
_cell.angle_beta   90.00
_cell.angle_gamma   90.00
#
_symmetry.space_group_name_H-M   'P 1'
#
loop_
_entity.id
_entity.type
_entity.pdbx_description
1 polymer ?
#
loop_
_entity_poly.entity_id
_entity_poly.type
_entity_poly.pdbx_seq_one_letter_code
_entity_poly.pdbx_strand_id
1 'polypeptide(L)'
;MSEQQTSGGTGRLYGVGLGPGDPALMTVRAVQIIAEADVVAYHSARHGRSIARSIAAQHIRADHIEEALVYPLTTETTDHPGGYRGALDEFYAEAAARLAVHLDAGRTVAVLAEGDPLFYGSYQHMHKRLAHRYTTEVIPGVTSVSAAAARLGTPLVEGEEVLTILPGTLPEEELTARLAATDSAVVMKLGRTFPAVRRAFEASGRLPEARYVERATMAGERTGDLADTDAGSVPYFAVAVLPSRIDAPRPSPAAGPGTGEVVVVGTGPAGPLWLTPETRGALAAADDLVGYTTYLDRVPVRPGQRRHGSDNKVESERAEFALDLARRGRRVAVVSGGDPGVFAMATAVLEVASQEAYTDIAVRVLPGVTAANAAAARAGAPLGHDYATLSLSDRLKPWEVVAERLRAAAAADLVMALYNPGSRSRTWQVGKARDLLLEHRSPDTPVVLGRDVGGPAESVRTVRLADLDPAEVDMRTILIVGSSQTRWVRRGDGRQIVWTPRRYPEG
;
A
#
# COMPACT_ATOMS: atom_id res chain seq x y z
N MET A 1 -53.75 6.66 -14.45
CA MET A 1 -52.76 7.61 -13.91
C MET A 1 -51.54 6.78 -13.54
N SER A 2 -50.54 6.74 -14.40
CA SER A 2 -49.31 6.00 -14.23
C SER A 2 -48.37 6.88 -13.43
N GLU A 3 -48.02 6.44 -12.23
CA GLU A 3 -46.94 7.02 -11.45
C GLU A 3 -45.62 6.81 -12.20
N GLN A 4 -45.12 7.90 -12.75
CA GLN A 4 -43.72 7.97 -13.20
C GLN A 4 -42.82 7.90 -11.95
N GLN A 5 -42.27 6.72 -11.69
CA GLN A 5 -41.08 6.59 -10.84
C GLN A 5 -39.94 7.35 -11.53
N THR A 6 -39.70 8.56 -11.07
CA THR A 6 -38.44 9.28 -11.33
C THR A 6 -37.32 8.45 -10.75
N SER A 7 -36.56 7.79 -11.60
CA SER A 7 -35.27 7.18 -11.26
C SER A 7 -34.29 8.31 -10.96
N GLY A 8 -34.35 8.86 -9.76
CA GLY A 8 -33.28 9.69 -9.21
C GLY A 8 -32.03 8.82 -9.15
N GLY A 9 -31.00 9.17 -9.92
CA GLY A 9 -29.72 8.46 -9.91
C GLY A 9 -29.16 8.48 -8.51
N THR A 10 -28.88 7.30 -7.95
CA THR A 10 -28.16 7.21 -6.66
C THR A 10 -26.76 7.80 -6.84
N GLY A 11 -26.34 8.67 -5.91
CA GLY A 11 -25.02 9.30 -5.92
C GLY A 11 -23.89 8.28 -5.86
N ARG A 12 -22.67 8.74 -6.13
CA ARG A 12 -21.46 7.90 -6.11
C ARG A 12 -20.55 8.25 -4.93
N LEU A 13 -20.04 7.24 -4.27
CA LEU A 13 -19.09 7.38 -3.17
C LEU A 13 -17.68 6.95 -3.61
N TYR A 14 -16.72 7.84 -3.42
CA TYR A 14 -15.31 7.54 -3.66
C TYR A 14 -14.53 7.59 -2.34
N GLY A 15 -13.75 6.54 -2.05
CA GLY A 15 -12.67 6.61 -1.07
C GLY A 15 -11.38 6.98 -1.79
N VAL A 16 -10.80 8.13 -1.48
CA VAL A 16 -9.69 8.68 -2.26
C VAL A 16 -8.40 8.68 -1.45
N GLY A 17 -7.43 7.87 -1.88
CA GLY A 17 -6.08 7.84 -1.33
C GLY A 17 -5.25 9.03 -1.81
N LEU A 18 -4.74 9.80 -0.85
CA LEU A 18 -3.98 11.02 -1.10
C LEU A 18 -2.47 10.82 -1.06
N GLY A 19 -2.02 9.60 -0.78
CA GLY A 19 -0.60 9.37 -0.52
C GLY A 19 -0.17 9.82 0.88
N PRO A 20 1.14 9.75 1.18
CA PRO A 20 1.67 9.83 2.54
C PRO A 20 1.78 11.26 3.09
N GLY A 21 1.68 12.28 2.24
CA GLY A 21 1.79 13.66 2.71
C GLY A 21 2.12 14.70 1.65
N ASP A 22 3.07 14.42 0.77
CA ASP A 22 3.40 15.30 -0.36
C ASP A 22 2.28 15.22 -1.43
N PRO A 23 1.64 16.34 -1.80
CA PRO A 23 0.66 16.37 -2.89
C PRO A 23 1.18 15.81 -4.22
N ALA A 24 2.48 15.88 -4.48
CA ALA A 24 3.09 15.31 -5.69
C ALA A 24 3.02 13.77 -5.74
N LEU A 25 2.73 13.11 -4.62
CA LEU A 25 2.54 11.66 -4.53
C LEU A 25 1.07 11.21 -4.66
N MET A 26 0.15 12.14 -4.87
CA MET A 26 -1.23 11.79 -5.23
C MET A 26 -1.26 11.17 -6.62
N THR A 27 -2.09 10.15 -6.81
CA THR A 27 -2.30 9.60 -8.16
C THR A 27 -3.09 10.60 -9.01
N VAL A 28 -2.88 10.56 -10.32
CA VAL A 28 -3.66 11.40 -11.26
C VAL A 28 -5.16 11.11 -11.12
N ARG A 29 -5.54 9.86 -10.86
CA ARG A 29 -6.94 9.48 -10.67
C ARG A 29 -7.52 10.11 -9.41
N ALA A 30 -6.76 10.17 -8.31
CA ALA A 30 -7.20 10.84 -7.09
C ALA A 30 -7.49 12.34 -7.35
N VAL A 31 -6.59 13.02 -8.06
CA VAL A 31 -6.76 14.43 -8.45
C VAL A 31 -8.01 14.63 -9.31
N GLN A 32 -8.23 13.76 -10.30
CA GLN A 32 -9.42 13.83 -11.16
C GLN A 32 -10.72 13.65 -10.37
N ILE A 33 -10.79 12.63 -9.50
CA ILE A 33 -11.99 12.39 -8.69
C ILE A 33 -12.29 13.55 -7.75
N ILE A 34 -11.27 14.14 -7.12
CA ILE A 34 -11.46 15.33 -6.28
C ILE A 34 -12.01 16.49 -7.12
N ALA A 35 -11.44 16.72 -8.30
CA ALA A 35 -11.90 17.80 -9.18
C ALA A 35 -13.33 17.60 -9.72
N GLU A 36 -13.77 16.36 -9.90
CA GLU A 36 -15.09 16.00 -10.44
C GLU A 36 -16.17 15.84 -9.35
N ALA A 37 -15.79 15.76 -8.07
CA ALA A 37 -16.71 15.56 -6.96
C ALA A 37 -17.59 16.79 -6.71
N ASP A 38 -18.84 16.58 -6.26
CA ASP A 38 -19.69 17.65 -5.74
C ASP A 38 -19.37 17.94 -4.27
N VAL A 39 -18.99 16.89 -3.53
CA VAL A 39 -18.71 16.92 -2.09
C VAL A 39 -17.34 16.34 -1.81
N VAL A 40 -16.51 17.10 -1.09
CA VAL A 40 -15.22 16.65 -0.58
C VAL A 40 -15.31 16.48 0.92
N ALA A 41 -15.34 15.22 1.38
CA ALA A 41 -15.43 14.88 2.78
C ALA A 41 -14.07 14.46 3.35
N TYR A 42 -13.78 14.85 4.58
CA TYR A 42 -12.52 14.52 5.24
C TYR A 42 -12.66 14.42 6.74
N HIS A 43 -11.92 13.53 7.34
CA HIS A 43 -11.85 13.44 8.80
C HIS A 43 -10.98 14.57 9.36
N SER A 44 -11.40 15.15 10.48
CA SER A 44 -10.65 16.19 11.17
C SER A 44 -10.66 16.00 12.69
N ALA A 45 -9.64 16.53 13.36
CA ALA A 45 -9.63 16.63 14.81
C ALA A 45 -10.52 17.81 15.28
N ARG A 46 -10.88 17.84 16.57
CA ARG A 46 -11.69 18.91 17.16
C ARG A 46 -11.17 20.33 16.92
N HIS A 47 -9.85 20.50 16.83
CA HIS A 47 -9.23 21.80 16.50
C HIS A 47 -9.33 22.18 15.01
N GLY A 48 -10.13 21.45 14.20
CA GLY A 48 -10.43 21.76 12.80
C GLY A 48 -9.33 21.43 11.80
N ARG A 49 -8.20 20.86 12.21
CA ARG A 49 -7.10 20.50 11.29
C ARG A 49 -7.33 19.10 10.72
N SER A 50 -7.25 19.00 9.40
CA SER A 50 -7.25 17.74 8.66
C SER A 50 -6.02 17.66 7.76
N ILE A 51 -5.22 16.63 7.94
CA ILE A 51 -4.06 16.37 7.09
C ILE A 51 -4.52 16.02 5.68
N ALA A 52 -5.54 15.15 5.55
CA ALA A 52 -6.12 14.82 4.26
C ALA A 52 -6.54 16.06 3.47
N ARG A 53 -7.27 16.98 4.13
CA ARG A 53 -7.67 18.24 3.50
C ARG A 53 -6.45 19.09 3.08
N SER A 54 -5.41 19.14 3.92
CA SER A 54 -4.21 19.95 3.60
C SER A 54 -3.43 19.39 2.41
N ILE A 55 -3.35 18.05 2.26
CA ILE A 55 -2.72 17.40 1.10
C ILE A 55 -3.49 17.74 -0.19
N ALA A 56 -4.82 17.68 -0.15
CA ALA A 56 -5.68 17.92 -1.30
C ALA A 56 -5.96 19.41 -1.58
N ALA A 57 -5.49 20.34 -0.74
CA ALA A 57 -5.91 21.74 -0.72
C ALA A 57 -5.90 22.44 -2.09
N GLN A 58 -4.87 22.20 -2.91
CA GLN A 58 -4.73 22.79 -4.25
C GLN A 58 -5.74 22.25 -5.29
N HIS A 59 -6.44 21.15 -4.96
CA HIS A 59 -7.42 20.51 -5.84
C HIS A 59 -8.86 20.70 -5.36
N ILE A 60 -9.06 21.29 -4.18
CA ILE A 60 -10.39 21.63 -3.65
C ILE A 60 -10.79 22.97 -4.24
N ARG A 61 -11.86 22.98 -5.03
CA ARG A 61 -12.40 24.20 -5.65
C ARG A 61 -13.32 24.94 -4.69
N ALA A 62 -13.55 26.22 -4.93
CA ALA A 62 -14.42 27.05 -4.10
C ALA A 62 -15.91 26.67 -4.15
N ASP A 63 -16.32 25.93 -5.19
CA ASP A 63 -17.70 25.46 -5.40
C ASP A 63 -17.94 24.04 -4.84
N HIS A 64 -16.92 23.38 -4.31
CA HIS A 64 -17.10 22.11 -3.60
C HIS A 64 -17.87 22.31 -2.30
N ILE A 65 -18.75 21.37 -2.00
CA ILE A 65 -19.31 21.23 -0.66
C ILE A 65 -18.26 20.49 0.19
N GLU A 66 -17.67 21.21 1.15
CA GLU A 66 -16.73 20.58 2.09
C GLU A 66 -17.48 19.99 3.28
N GLU A 67 -17.30 18.69 3.54
CA GLU A 67 -17.94 17.95 4.62
C GLU A 67 -16.90 17.49 5.64
N ALA A 68 -16.74 18.27 6.71
CA ALA A 68 -15.80 17.95 7.79
C ALA A 68 -16.42 16.91 8.75
N LEU A 69 -15.81 15.74 8.84
CA LEU A 69 -16.17 14.66 9.76
C LEU A 69 -15.31 14.77 11.01
N VAL A 70 -15.78 15.54 12.00
CA VAL A 70 -15.00 15.91 13.20
C VAL A 70 -15.08 14.81 14.25
N TYR A 71 -13.93 14.22 14.61
CA TYR A 71 -13.86 13.21 15.66
C TYR A 71 -14.31 13.76 17.02
N PRO A 72 -15.18 13.06 17.73
CA PRO A 72 -15.58 13.47 19.09
C PRO A 72 -14.44 13.31 20.09
N LEU A 73 -13.54 12.37 19.84
CA LEU A 73 -12.40 12.01 20.68
C LEU A 73 -11.22 11.61 19.79
N THR A 74 -10.03 12.06 20.12
CA THR A 74 -8.80 11.62 19.44
C THR A 74 -7.96 10.68 20.31
N THR A 75 -7.74 11.04 21.57
CA THR A 75 -6.89 10.28 22.49
C THR A 75 -7.36 10.39 23.96
N GLU A 76 -8.52 11.01 24.20
CA GLU A 76 -9.02 11.35 25.55
C GLU A 76 -9.82 10.20 26.15
N THR A 77 -9.95 10.19 27.47
CA THR A 77 -10.93 9.37 28.18
C THR A 77 -12.35 9.88 27.88
N THR A 78 -13.33 9.00 27.84
CA THR A 78 -14.71 9.33 27.52
C THR A 78 -15.65 8.78 28.59
N ASP A 79 -16.69 9.54 28.90
CA ASP A 79 -17.81 9.11 29.77
C ASP A 79 -18.90 8.35 28.97
N HIS A 80 -18.67 8.08 27.70
CA HIS A 80 -19.62 7.35 26.86
C HIS A 80 -19.89 5.94 27.44
N PRO A 81 -21.14 5.47 27.55
CA PRO A 81 -21.46 4.16 28.13
C PRO A 81 -20.77 2.97 27.46
N GLY A 82 -20.56 3.05 26.14
CA GLY A 82 -19.80 2.06 25.35
C GLY A 82 -18.29 2.33 25.31
N GLY A 83 -17.77 3.24 26.17
CA GLY A 83 -16.38 3.65 26.19
C GLY A 83 -15.92 4.29 24.86
N TYR A 84 -14.62 4.32 24.64
CA TYR A 84 -13.99 4.89 23.43
C TYR A 84 -14.55 4.25 22.14
N ARG A 85 -14.81 2.95 22.17
CA ARG A 85 -15.33 2.20 21.02
C ARG A 85 -16.76 2.63 20.66
N GLY A 86 -17.64 2.74 21.68
CA GLY A 86 -19.02 3.17 21.47
C GLY A 86 -19.09 4.57 20.88
N ALA A 87 -18.31 5.51 21.42
CA ALA A 87 -18.24 6.88 20.93
C ALA A 87 -17.76 6.96 19.46
N LEU A 88 -16.79 6.14 19.07
CA LEU A 88 -16.35 6.09 17.67
C LEU A 88 -17.37 5.42 16.75
N ASP A 89 -18.08 4.39 17.22
CA ASP A 89 -19.09 3.72 16.39
C ASP A 89 -20.29 4.64 16.12
N GLU A 90 -20.73 5.38 17.13
CA GLU A 90 -21.76 6.42 16.99
C GLU A 90 -21.31 7.52 16.03
N PHE A 91 -20.10 8.04 16.19
CA PHE A 91 -19.53 9.02 15.28
C PHE A 91 -19.51 8.54 13.82
N TYR A 92 -19.08 7.30 13.58
CA TYR A 92 -19.05 6.76 12.21
C TYR A 92 -20.45 6.50 11.65
N ALA A 93 -21.43 6.19 12.50
CA ALA A 93 -22.81 6.07 12.08
C ALA A 93 -23.39 7.44 11.67
N GLU A 94 -23.15 8.48 12.47
CA GLU A 94 -23.55 9.86 12.16
C GLU A 94 -22.86 10.38 10.90
N ALA A 95 -21.53 10.20 10.79
CA ALA A 95 -20.77 10.59 9.60
C ALA A 95 -21.31 9.92 8.34
N ALA A 96 -21.62 8.61 8.40
CA ALA A 96 -22.22 7.90 7.28
C ALA A 96 -23.61 8.41 6.91
N ALA A 97 -24.43 8.77 7.91
CA ALA A 97 -25.75 9.36 7.70
C ALA A 97 -25.66 10.72 7.00
N ARG A 98 -24.71 11.58 7.38
CA ARG A 98 -24.45 12.87 6.71
C ARG A 98 -24.05 12.69 5.26
N LEU A 99 -23.13 11.75 4.97
CA LEU A 99 -22.73 11.44 3.60
C LEU A 99 -23.89 10.83 2.79
N ALA A 100 -24.76 10.03 3.43
CA ALA A 100 -25.94 9.47 2.77
C ALA A 100 -26.91 10.54 2.26
N VAL A 101 -27.08 11.66 2.97
CA VAL A 101 -27.89 12.81 2.51
C VAL A 101 -27.40 13.35 1.17
N HIS A 102 -26.09 13.45 0.98
CA HIS A 102 -25.51 13.87 -0.30
C HIS A 102 -25.72 12.81 -1.38
N LEU A 103 -25.50 11.55 -1.05
CA LEU A 103 -25.63 10.43 -1.98
C LEU A 103 -27.10 10.22 -2.41
N ASP A 104 -28.04 10.38 -1.50
CA ASP A 104 -29.48 10.31 -1.80
C ASP A 104 -29.92 11.48 -2.71
N ALA A 105 -29.25 12.62 -2.63
CA ALA A 105 -29.41 13.76 -3.53
C ALA A 105 -28.74 13.58 -4.91
N GLY A 106 -28.19 12.41 -5.21
CA GLY A 106 -27.52 12.08 -6.47
C GLY A 106 -26.10 12.64 -6.62
N ARG A 107 -25.51 13.20 -5.55
CA ARG A 107 -24.18 13.85 -5.59
C ARG A 107 -23.05 12.83 -5.59
N THR A 108 -21.93 13.23 -6.21
CA THR A 108 -20.66 12.52 -6.14
C THR A 108 -19.91 12.97 -4.90
N VAL A 109 -19.59 12.03 -4.00
CA VAL A 109 -18.91 12.28 -2.73
C VAL A 109 -17.51 11.65 -2.76
N ALA A 110 -16.47 12.46 -2.60
CA ALA A 110 -15.08 12.03 -2.44
C ALA A 110 -14.68 12.12 -0.96
N VAL A 111 -14.47 10.95 -0.31
CA VAL A 111 -13.96 10.90 1.07
C VAL A 111 -12.45 10.75 1.03
N LEU A 112 -11.76 11.77 1.50
CA LEU A 112 -10.30 11.86 1.49
C LEU A 112 -9.68 11.00 2.61
N ALA A 113 -8.59 10.29 2.27
CA ALA A 113 -7.84 9.48 3.22
C ALA A 113 -6.33 9.66 3.02
N GLU A 114 -5.59 9.91 4.10
CA GLU A 114 -4.13 9.88 4.07
C GLU A 114 -3.64 8.48 3.69
N GLY A 115 -2.58 8.38 2.90
CA GLY A 115 -2.08 7.11 2.39
C GLY A 115 -3.09 6.43 1.47
N ASP A 116 -3.50 5.23 1.84
CA ASP A 116 -4.48 4.41 1.13
C ASP A 116 -5.77 4.27 1.96
N PRO A 117 -6.98 4.42 1.37
CA PRO A 117 -8.25 4.42 2.10
C PRO A 117 -8.56 3.12 2.84
N LEU A 118 -8.04 2.00 2.34
CA LEU A 118 -8.30 0.66 2.88
C LEU A 118 -7.16 0.14 3.74
N PHE A 119 -6.10 0.95 3.92
CA PHE A 119 -4.94 0.60 4.72
C PHE A 119 -4.93 1.36 6.05
N TYR A 120 -5.49 0.76 7.11
CA TYR A 120 -5.69 1.37 8.44
C TYR A 120 -6.44 2.71 8.43
N GLY A 121 -7.04 3.09 7.31
CA GLY A 121 -7.74 4.36 7.12
C GLY A 121 -9.16 4.37 7.72
N SER A 122 -9.63 5.55 8.11
CA SER A 122 -10.98 5.74 8.65
C SER A 122 -12.08 5.58 7.60
N TYR A 123 -11.75 5.75 6.32
CA TYR A 123 -12.69 5.51 5.22
C TYR A 123 -13.33 4.11 5.26
N GLN A 124 -12.64 3.10 5.77
CA GLN A 124 -13.19 1.74 5.91
C GLN A 124 -14.53 1.72 6.67
N HIS A 125 -14.72 2.63 7.64
CA HIS A 125 -15.98 2.72 8.38
C HIS A 125 -17.11 3.27 7.52
N MET A 126 -16.81 4.21 6.61
CA MET A 126 -17.76 4.73 5.63
C MET A 126 -18.09 3.66 4.60
N HIS A 127 -17.07 2.99 4.08
CA HIS A 127 -17.22 1.89 3.13
C HIS A 127 -18.18 0.80 3.66
N LYS A 128 -17.95 0.32 4.88
CA LYS A 128 -18.80 -0.72 5.50
C LYS A 128 -20.26 -0.32 5.63
N ARG A 129 -20.54 0.97 5.90
CA ARG A 129 -21.89 1.48 6.15
C ARG A 129 -22.62 1.89 4.87
N LEU A 130 -21.90 2.31 3.84
CA LEU A 130 -22.50 2.92 2.65
C LEU A 130 -22.40 2.05 1.39
N ALA A 131 -21.36 1.22 1.27
CA ALA A 131 -21.10 0.44 0.08
C ALA A 131 -22.20 -0.59 -0.28
N HIS A 132 -23.07 -0.96 0.66
CA HIS A 132 -24.22 -1.81 0.39
C HIS A 132 -25.43 -1.06 -0.21
N ARG A 133 -25.45 0.27 -0.12
CA ARG A 133 -26.56 1.12 -0.59
C ARG A 133 -26.21 1.90 -1.86
N TYR A 134 -24.95 2.33 -2.02
CA TYR A 134 -24.52 3.25 -3.07
C TYR A 134 -23.43 2.65 -3.95
N THR A 135 -23.32 3.15 -5.17
CA THR A 135 -22.19 2.84 -6.04
C THR A 135 -20.91 3.40 -5.43
N THR A 136 -19.96 2.52 -5.16
CA THR A 136 -18.74 2.88 -4.44
C THR A 136 -17.51 2.45 -5.22
N GLU A 137 -16.54 3.35 -5.34
CA GLU A 137 -15.21 3.07 -5.90
C GLU A 137 -14.14 3.53 -4.92
N VAL A 138 -13.03 2.79 -4.84
CA VAL A 138 -11.88 3.17 -4.03
C VAL A 138 -10.70 3.46 -4.93
N ILE A 139 -10.12 4.64 -4.76
CA ILE A 139 -8.91 5.08 -5.45
C ILE A 139 -7.74 4.84 -4.51
N PRO A 140 -6.88 3.85 -4.79
CA PRO A 140 -5.75 3.54 -3.91
C PRO A 140 -4.71 4.67 -3.92
N GLY A 141 -3.95 4.74 -2.83
CA GLY A 141 -2.87 5.71 -2.66
C GLY A 141 -1.54 5.05 -2.30
N VAL A 142 -0.47 5.83 -2.39
CA VAL A 142 0.85 5.44 -1.87
C VAL A 142 0.76 5.37 -0.34
N THR A 143 1.11 4.22 0.25
CA THR A 143 1.05 4.04 1.69
C THR A 143 2.21 4.71 2.40
N SER A 144 2.05 5.04 3.69
CA SER A 144 3.16 5.51 4.54
C SER A 144 4.27 4.48 4.69
N VAL A 145 3.96 3.19 4.50
CA VAL A 145 4.93 2.09 4.50
C VAL A 145 5.90 2.23 3.33
N SER A 146 5.38 2.38 2.11
CA SER A 146 6.20 2.60 0.91
C SER A 146 6.97 3.91 0.98
N ALA A 147 6.34 4.97 1.49
CA ALA A 147 6.99 6.25 1.65
C ALA A 147 8.15 6.20 2.66
N ALA A 148 7.97 5.53 3.79
CA ALA A 148 9.01 5.37 4.79
C ALA A 148 10.25 4.65 4.22
N ALA A 149 10.05 3.58 3.47
CA ALA A 149 11.13 2.87 2.78
C ALA A 149 11.88 3.77 1.78
N ALA A 150 11.12 4.52 0.97
CA ALA A 150 11.69 5.45 0.01
C ALA A 150 12.52 6.56 0.68
N ARG A 151 12.04 7.08 1.84
CA ARG A 151 12.77 8.10 2.60
C ARG A 151 14.03 7.56 3.30
N LEU A 152 14.00 6.30 3.73
CA LEU A 152 15.16 5.62 4.28
C LEU A 152 16.18 5.21 3.19
N GLY A 153 15.75 5.19 1.91
CA GLY A 153 16.55 4.65 0.81
C GLY A 153 16.84 3.15 0.98
N THR A 154 15.96 2.42 1.65
CA THR A 154 16.17 1.02 2.02
C THR A 154 15.00 0.19 1.54
N PRO A 155 15.22 -0.96 0.88
CA PRO A 155 14.14 -1.86 0.51
C PRO A 155 13.44 -2.40 1.75
N LEU A 156 12.12 -2.53 1.67
CA LEU A 156 11.34 -3.19 2.71
C LEU A 156 11.57 -4.68 2.69
N VAL A 157 11.47 -5.26 1.50
CA VAL A 157 11.62 -6.69 1.28
C VAL A 157 12.31 -6.94 -0.04
N GLU A 158 13.13 -7.95 -0.04
CA GLU A 158 13.88 -8.40 -1.18
C GLU A 158 13.62 -9.88 -1.44
N GLY A 159 13.77 -10.29 -2.71
CA GLY A 159 13.65 -11.67 -3.13
C GLY A 159 12.45 -12.36 -2.51
N GLU A 160 12.70 -13.09 -1.44
CA GLU A 160 11.76 -14.01 -0.83
C GLU A 160 11.41 -13.67 0.62
N GLU A 161 11.84 -12.52 1.11
CA GLU A 161 11.56 -12.07 2.48
C GLU A 161 10.06 -11.84 2.71
N VAL A 162 9.65 -11.95 3.96
CA VAL A 162 8.30 -11.65 4.42
C VAL A 162 8.27 -10.24 5.01
N LEU A 163 7.40 -9.38 4.49
CA LEU A 163 7.07 -8.11 5.13
C LEU A 163 5.84 -8.29 6.02
N THR A 164 5.99 -8.00 7.30
CA THR A 164 4.88 -7.96 8.26
C THR A 164 4.56 -6.52 8.65
N ILE A 165 3.29 -6.13 8.54
CA ILE A 165 2.83 -4.79 8.93
C ILE A 165 1.98 -4.91 10.19
N LEU A 166 2.40 -4.22 11.25
CA LEU A 166 1.86 -4.36 12.60
C LEU A 166 1.31 -3.02 13.12
N PRO A 167 0.17 -3.01 13.80
CA PRO A 167 -0.24 -1.85 14.57
C PRO A 167 0.50 -1.85 15.91
N GLY A 168 1.13 -0.73 16.27
CA GLY A 168 1.82 -0.57 17.56
C GLY A 168 0.91 -0.63 18.79
N THR A 169 -0.38 -0.83 18.58
CA THR A 169 -1.40 -1.03 19.63
C THR A 169 -1.57 -2.49 20.05
N LEU A 170 -0.87 -3.43 19.40
CA LEU A 170 -0.83 -4.83 19.85
C LEU A 170 -0.17 -4.95 21.22
N PRO A 171 -0.48 -6.00 21.99
CA PRO A 171 0.26 -6.34 23.19
C PRO A 171 1.76 -6.49 22.92
N GLU A 172 2.60 -6.05 23.86
CA GLU A 172 4.05 -6.07 23.70
C GLU A 172 4.60 -7.48 23.42
N GLU A 173 4.07 -8.50 24.09
CA GLU A 173 4.45 -9.90 23.86
C GLU A 173 4.17 -10.35 22.43
N GLU A 174 3.02 -9.96 21.89
CA GLU A 174 2.62 -10.29 20.53
C GLU A 174 3.49 -9.56 19.49
N LEU A 175 3.77 -8.28 19.73
CA LEU A 175 4.72 -7.52 18.90
C LEU A 175 6.10 -8.19 18.89
N THR A 176 6.61 -8.56 20.08
CA THR A 176 7.90 -9.24 20.23
C THR A 176 7.96 -10.54 19.43
N ALA A 177 6.94 -11.40 19.57
CA ALA A 177 6.88 -12.66 18.86
C ALA A 177 6.84 -12.48 17.33
N ARG A 178 6.03 -11.53 16.84
CA ARG A 178 5.90 -11.26 15.40
C ARG A 178 7.18 -10.63 14.82
N LEU A 179 7.83 -9.72 15.55
CA LEU A 179 9.09 -9.11 15.12
C LEU A 179 10.24 -10.13 15.08
N ALA A 180 10.26 -11.10 15.99
CA ALA A 180 11.26 -12.18 15.99
C ALA A 180 11.08 -13.14 14.82
N ALA A 181 9.83 -13.35 14.35
CA ALA A 181 9.46 -14.35 13.35
C ALA A 181 9.39 -13.82 11.90
N THR A 182 9.68 -12.53 11.67
CA THR A 182 9.61 -11.91 10.33
C THR A 182 10.97 -11.44 9.83
N ASP A 183 11.14 -11.39 8.53
CA ASP A 183 12.36 -10.85 7.91
C ASP A 183 12.38 -9.32 7.99
N SER A 184 11.28 -8.70 7.63
CA SER A 184 11.06 -7.26 7.62
C SER A 184 9.73 -6.91 8.27
N ALA A 185 9.65 -5.74 8.88
CA ALA A 185 8.40 -5.27 9.48
C ALA A 185 8.24 -3.74 9.38
N VAL A 186 6.98 -3.31 9.36
CA VAL A 186 6.66 -1.90 9.62
C VAL A 186 5.63 -1.85 10.74
N VAL A 187 6.00 -1.19 11.84
CA VAL A 187 5.09 -0.96 12.97
C VAL A 187 4.52 0.45 12.84
N MET A 188 3.20 0.53 12.73
CA MET A 188 2.45 1.78 12.56
C MET A 188 1.77 2.20 13.86
N LYS A 189 1.21 3.43 13.88
CA LYS A 189 0.47 3.97 15.03
C LYS A 189 1.31 4.08 16.29
N LEU A 190 2.51 4.64 16.15
CA LEU A 190 3.44 4.77 17.27
C LEU A 190 2.88 5.72 18.35
N GLY A 191 3.18 6.98 18.31
CA GLY A 191 2.70 7.95 19.31
C GLY A 191 2.83 7.41 20.75
N ARG A 192 1.72 7.27 21.46
CA ARG A 192 1.70 6.80 22.86
C ARG A 192 2.16 5.34 23.04
N THR A 193 2.13 4.53 22.00
CA THR A 193 2.55 3.12 22.06
C THR A 193 4.04 2.95 21.84
N PHE A 194 4.76 4.01 21.46
CA PHE A 194 6.17 3.96 21.13
C PHE A 194 7.05 3.29 22.21
N PRO A 195 6.88 3.55 23.54
CA PRO A 195 7.68 2.87 24.55
C PRO A 195 7.52 1.35 24.54
N ALA A 196 6.29 0.85 24.36
CA ALA A 196 6.02 -0.59 24.26
C ALA A 196 6.58 -1.19 22.97
N VAL A 197 6.43 -0.49 21.85
CA VAL A 197 6.99 -0.90 20.56
C VAL A 197 8.53 -0.98 20.64
N ARG A 198 9.19 0.00 21.24
CA ARG A 198 10.66 0.00 21.42
C ARG A 198 11.12 -1.20 22.25
N ARG A 199 10.43 -1.50 23.37
CA ARG A 199 10.75 -2.71 24.18
C ARG A 199 10.52 -4.00 23.40
N ALA A 200 9.48 -4.08 22.59
CA ALA A 200 9.25 -5.25 21.73
C ALA A 200 10.37 -5.46 20.70
N PHE A 201 10.89 -4.39 20.09
CA PHE A 201 12.07 -4.45 19.23
C PHE A 201 13.32 -4.88 20.00
N GLU A 202 13.49 -4.40 21.23
CA GLU A 202 14.61 -4.79 22.11
C GLU A 202 14.51 -6.27 22.51
N ALA A 203 13.35 -6.70 23.00
CA ALA A 203 13.11 -8.09 23.42
C ALA A 203 13.20 -9.10 22.26
N SER A 204 12.85 -8.69 21.02
CA SER A 204 13.05 -9.51 19.83
C SER A 204 14.50 -9.52 19.30
N GLY A 205 15.41 -8.73 19.90
CA GLY A 205 16.79 -8.58 19.44
C GLY A 205 16.95 -7.77 18.14
N ARG A 206 15.89 -7.09 17.69
CA ARG A 206 15.84 -6.40 16.38
C ARG A 206 16.00 -4.87 16.49
N LEU A 207 16.17 -4.32 17.70
CA LEU A 207 16.29 -2.86 17.92
C LEU A 207 17.44 -2.20 17.14
N PRO A 208 18.65 -2.80 17.05
CA PRO A 208 19.75 -2.18 16.31
C PRO A 208 19.49 -2.04 14.80
N GLU A 209 18.65 -2.88 14.24
CA GLU A 209 18.30 -2.87 12.82
C GLU A 209 17.14 -1.88 12.53
N ALA A 210 16.39 -1.50 13.55
CA ALA A 210 15.15 -0.76 13.39
C ALA A 210 15.40 0.73 13.11
N ARG A 211 14.65 1.27 12.17
CA ARG A 211 14.67 2.67 11.73
C ARG A 211 13.37 3.37 12.11
N TYR A 212 13.48 4.66 12.33
CA TYR A 212 12.38 5.55 12.65
C TYR A 212 12.10 6.52 11.50
N VAL A 213 10.83 6.68 11.13
CA VAL A 213 10.40 7.70 10.17
C VAL A 213 9.14 8.36 10.69
N GLU A 214 9.14 9.68 10.79
CA GLU A 214 7.92 10.44 11.08
C GLU A 214 7.58 11.39 9.94
N ARG A 215 6.28 11.59 9.73
CA ARG A 215 5.75 12.51 8.73
C ARG A 215 6.41 12.35 7.37
N ALA A 216 6.63 11.12 6.95
CA ALA A 216 7.26 10.81 5.66
C ALA A 216 6.65 11.64 4.54
N THR A 217 7.47 12.36 3.78
CA THR A 217 7.10 13.27 2.69
C THR A 217 6.35 14.55 3.10
N MET A 218 6.15 14.80 4.39
CA MET A 218 5.50 16.02 4.90
C MET A 218 6.53 17.04 5.38
N ALA A 219 6.10 18.27 5.57
CA ALA A 219 6.88 19.26 6.30
C ALA A 219 7.18 18.78 7.73
N GLY A 220 8.44 18.85 8.16
CA GLY A 220 8.88 18.32 9.45
C GLY A 220 9.14 16.81 9.48
N GLU A 221 9.37 16.21 8.31
CA GLU A 221 9.88 14.83 8.21
C GLU A 221 11.16 14.66 9.03
N ARG A 222 11.24 13.57 9.78
CA ARG A 222 12.48 13.13 10.47
C ARG A 222 12.68 11.63 10.27
N THR A 223 13.94 11.24 10.09
CA THR A 223 14.37 9.84 10.01
C THR A 223 15.52 9.63 10.98
N GLY A 224 15.70 8.40 11.46
CA GLY A 224 16.81 8.05 12.35
C GLY A 224 16.74 6.61 12.82
N ASP A 225 17.63 6.27 13.75
CA ASP A 225 17.60 4.97 14.41
C ASP A 225 16.48 4.94 15.47
N LEU A 226 15.73 3.82 15.51
CA LEU A 226 14.67 3.66 16.49
C LEU A 226 15.21 3.70 17.93
N ALA A 227 16.43 3.18 18.13
CA ALA A 227 17.12 3.15 19.41
C ALA A 227 17.36 4.55 19.99
N ASP A 228 17.70 5.53 19.14
CA ASP A 228 18.07 6.89 19.54
C ASP A 228 16.88 7.84 19.59
N THR A 229 15.68 7.37 19.24
CA THR A 229 14.47 8.20 19.17
C THR A 229 13.95 8.52 20.57
N ASP A 230 13.77 9.82 20.86
CA ASP A 230 13.16 10.29 22.11
C ASP A 230 11.66 9.96 22.15
N ALA A 231 11.26 9.14 23.11
CA ALA A 231 9.87 8.69 23.26
C ALA A 231 8.87 9.83 23.49
N GLY A 232 9.30 10.93 24.12
CA GLY A 232 8.45 12.08 24.39
C GLY A 232 8.11 12.91 23.15
N SER A 233 8.87 12.74 22.06
CA SER A 233 8.72 13.53 20.83
C SER A 233 7.99 12.79 19.69
N VAL A 234 7.61 11.51 19.86
CA VAL A 234 7.06 10.67 18.79
C VAL A 234 5.60 11.02 18.50
N PRO A 235 5.27 11.53 17.28
CA PRO A 235 3.91 11.82 16.90
C PRO A 235 3.14 10.55 16.48
N TYR A 236 1.82 10.67 16.33
CA TYR A 236 0.99 9.60 15.80
C TYR A 236 1.39 9.19 14.37
N PHE A 237 1.78 10.17 13.55
CA PHE A 237 2.25 9.96 12.16
C PHE A 237 3.72 9.58 12.11
N ALA A 238 4.04 8.47 12.77
CA ALA A 238 5.37 7.89 12.76
C ALA A 238 5.26 6.37 12.58
N VAL A 239 6.29 5.79 11.98
CA VAL A 239 6.44 4.35 11.78
C VAL A 239 7.82 3.90 12.22
N ALA A 240 7.91 2.69 12.78
CA ALA A 240 9.16 1.99 12.98
C ALA A 240 9.31 0.97 11.85
N VAL A 241 10.44 1.01 11.17
CA VAL A 241 10.74 0.15 10.02
C VAL A 241 11.86 -0.79 10.41
N LEU A 242 11.61 -2.08 10.27
CA LEU A 242 12.62 -3.11 10.26
C LEU A 242 12.88 -3.44 8.79
N PRO A 243 13.94 -2.94 8.19
CA PRO A 243 14.21 -3.14 6.77
C PRO A 243 14.61 -4.59 6.48
N SER A 244 14.70 -4.94 5.20
CA SER A 244 15.31 -6.17 4.72
C SER A 244 16.67 -6.42 5.41
N ARG A 245 17.00 -7.69 5.67
CA ARG A 245 18.26 -8.09 6.30
C ARG A 245 19.48 -7.98 5.39
N ILE A 246 19.27 -7.66 4.14
CA ILE A 246 20.37 -7.38 3.22
C ILE A 246 20.97 -6.05 3.62
N ASP A 247 22.31 -6.01 3.68
CA ASP A 247 23.06 -4.83 4.08
C ASP A 247 22.47 -3.57 3.47
N ALA A 248 21.94 -2.70 4.31
CA ALA A 248 21.30 -1.48 3.86
C ALA A 248 22.27 -0.70 2.97
N PRO A 249 21.88 -0.40 1.72
CA PRO A 249 22.71 0.42 0.86
C PRO A 249 23.05 1.71 1.59
N ARG A 250 24.32 2.10 1.58
CA ARG A 250 24.69 3.41 2.11
C ARG A 250 23.86 4.47 1.38
N PRO A 251 23.34 5.50 2.09
CA PRO A 251 22.67 6.60 1.40
C PRO A 251 23.60 7.10 0.30
N SER A 252 23.12 7.09 -0.94
CA SER A 252 23.90 7.57 -2.07
C SER A 252 24.29 9.02 -1.81
N PRO A 253 25.56 9.39 -1.92
CA PRO A 253 25.96 10.78 -1.87
C PRO A 253 25.23 11.54 -2.97
N ALA A 254 24.90 12.80 -2.73
CA ALA A 254 24.37 13.66 -3.77
C ALA A 254 25.29 13.60 -5.00
N ALA A 255 24.71 13.48 -6.19
CA ALA A 255 25.47 13.39 -7.42
C ALA A 255 26.50 14.52 -7.48
N GLY A 256 27.76 14.15 -7.64
CA GLY A 256 28.84 15.12 -7.84
C GLY A 256 28.69 15.87 -9.16
N PRO A 257 29.35 17.02 -9.33
CA PRO A 257 29.33 17.74 -10.59
C PRO A 257 29.89 16.83 -11.71
N GLY A 258 29.03 16.47 -12.69
CA GLY A 258 29.39 15.66 -13.85
C GLY A 258 28.94 14.20 -13.83
N THR A 259 28.41 13.66 -12.72
CA THR A 259 27.71 12.38 -12.68
C THR A 259 26.20 12.55 -12.93
N GLY A 260 25.58 11.57 -13.60
CA GLY A 260 24.13 11.51 -13.75
C GLY A 260 23.44 10.97 -12.48
N GLU A 261 22.16 10.64 -12.59
CA GLU A 261 21.38 10.04 -11.52
C GLU A 261 20.59 8.83 -12.01
N VAL A 262 20.30 7.90 -11.13
CA VAL A 262 19.34 6.82 -11.34
C VAL A 262 18.12 7.07 -10.45
N VAL A 263 16.92 7.08 -11.04
CA VAL A 263 15.66 7.16 -10.32
C VAL A 263 14.87 5.89 -10.58
N VAL A 264 14.68 5.05 -9.55
CA VAL A 264 13.84 3.86 -9.66
C VAL A 264 12.38 4.26 -9.41
N VAL A 265 11.54 4.08 -10.41
CA VAL A 265 10.17 4.63 -10.38
C VAL A 265 9.12 3.53 -10.32
N GLY A 266 8.19 3.66 -9.38
CA GLY A 266 7.00 2.83 -9.29
C GLY A 266 5.90 3.33 -10.22
N THR A 267 5.50 2.50 -11.20
CA THR A 267 4.45 2.88 -12.16
C THR A 267 3.03 2.50 -11.72
N GLY A 268 2.89 1.97 -10.51
CA GLY A 268 1.62 1.41 -10.08
C GLY A 268 1.26 0.11 -10.82
N PRO A 269 0.04 -0.39 -10.66
CA PRO A 269 -0.37 -1.69 -11.19
C PRO A 269 -0.45 -1.70 -12.71
N ALA A 270 -0.98 -0.65 -13.33
CA ALA A 270 -1.00 -0.46 -14.77
C ALA A 270 -1.55 0.91 -15.17
N GLY A 271 -1.03 1.45 -16.28
CA GLY A 271 -1.57 2.64 -16.94
C GLY A 271 -1.26 3.99 -16.26
N PRO A 272 -1.44 5.08 -17.00
CA PRO A 272 -0.98 6.41 -16.60
C PRO A 272 -1.74 7.03 -15.42
N LEU A 273 -2.96 6.56 -15.14
CA LEU A 273 -3.78 7.08 -14.04
C LEU A 273 -3.25 6.67 -12.65
N TRP A 274 -2.39 5.66 -12.59
CA TRP A 274 -1.79 5.16 -11.35
C TRP A 274 -0.43 5.77 -11.04
N LEU A 275 0.12 6.58 -11.97
CA LEU A 275 1.38 7.30 -11.77
C LEU A 275 1.18 8.45 -10.77
N THR A 276 2.09 8.56 -9.82
CA THR A 276 2.19 9.77 -9.02
C THR A 276 2.71 10.94 -9.88
N PRO A 277 2.39 12.20 -9.53
CA PRO A 277 2.96 13.36 -10.21
C PRO A 277 4.50 13.36 -10.19
N GLU A 278 5.12 12.95 -9.09
CA GLU A 278 6.58 12.86 -8.95
C GLU A 278 7.18 11.83 -9.92
N THR A 279 6.60 10.62 -9.99
CA THR A 279 7.01 9.60 -10.98
C THR A 279 6.86 10.11 -12.40
N ARG A 280 5.76 10.81 -12.70
CA ARG A 280 5.55 11.42 -14.03
C ARG A 280 6.60 12.45 -14.36
N GLY A 281 6.97 13.31 -13.37
CA GLY A 281 8.04 14.27 -13.49
C GLY A 281 9.40 13.62 -13.73
N ALA A 282 9.76 12.61 -12.96
CA ALA A 282 11.00 11.87 -13.11
C ALA A 282 11.10 11.16 -14.47
N LEU A 283 10.03 10.49 -14.91
CA LEU A 283 9.95 9.88 -16.24
C LEU A 283 10.09 10.93 -17.35
N ALA A 284 9.54 12.13 -17.14
CA ALA A 284 9.63 13.22 -18.11
C ALA A 284 11.04 13.81 -18.21
N ALA A 285 11.76 13.87 -17.10
CA ALA A 285 13.08 14.45 -16.98
C ALA A 285 14.21 13.47 -17.39
N ALA A 286 13.93 12.18 -17.41
CA ALA A 286 14.91 11.15 -17.73
C ALA A 286 15.34 11.20 -19.21
N ASP A 287 16.65 11.04 -19.44
CA ASP A 287 17.23 10.91 -20.77
C ASP A 287 17.08 9.48 -21.29
N ASP A 288 17.14 8.51 -20.37
CA ASP A 288 17.08 7.08 -20.66
C ASP A 288 16.05 6.41 -19.73
N LEU A 289 15.20 5.55 -20.30
CA LEU A 289 14.30 4.67 -19.57
C LEU A 289 14.84 3.24 -19.68
N VAL A 290 15.04 2.60 -18.55
CA VAL A 290 15.53 1.21 -18.47
C VAL A 290 14.47 0.37 -17.74
N GLY A 291 14.10 -0.80 -18.26
CA GLY A 291 13.10 -1.62 -17.60
C GLY A 291 12.72 -2.88 -18.35
N TYR A 292 11.84 -3.67 -17.73
CA TYR A 292 11.18 -4.77 -18.40
C TYR A 292 10.29 -4.21 -19.53
N THR A 293 10.42 -4.77 -20.74
CA THR A 293 9.75 -4.25 -21.93
C THR A 293 8.26 -3.99 -21.70
N THR A 294 7.55 -4.93 -21.07
CA THR A 294 6.12 -4.79 -20.77
C THR A 294 5.79 -3.56 -19.88
N TYR A 295 6.70 -3.17 -18.97
CA TYR A 295 6.48 -1.98 -18.13
C TYR A 295 6.83 -0.70 -18.88
N LEU A 296 7.88 -0.74 -19.69
CA LEU A 296 8.24 0.39 -20.55
C LEU A 296 7.11 0.72 -21.54
N ASP A 297 6.45 -0.28 -22.12
CA ASP A 297 5.36 -0.08 -23.10
C ASP A 297 4.16 0.67 -22.51
N ARG A 298 4.04 0.69 -21.17
CA ARG A 298 3.00 1.44 -20.44
C ARG A 298 3.35 2.92 -20.20
N VAL A 299 4.61 3.29 -20.39
CA VAL A 299 5.09 4.67 -20.24
C VAL A 299 4.95 5.40 -21.58
N PRO A 300 4.33 6.60 -21.61
CA PRO A 300 4.22 7.38 -22.84
C PRO A 300 5.57 7.64 -23.52
N VAL A 301 5.62 7.49 -24.84
CA VAL A 301 6.82 7.78 -25.65
C VAL A 301 7.05 9.29 -25.69
N ARG A 302 8.29 9.72 -25.50
CA ARG A 302 8.70 11.14 -25.61
C ARG A 302 9.84 11.30 -26.61
N PRO A 303 9.80 12.34 -27.45
CA PRO A 303 10.92 12.65 -28.37
C PRO A 303 12.24 12.85 -27.61
N GLY A 304 13.33 12.30 -28.12
CA GLY A 304 14.67 12.42 -27.54
C GLY A 304 14.98 11.48 -26.37
N GLN A 305 14.01 10.80 -25.82
CA GLN A 305 14.18 9.84 -24.73
C GLN A 305 14.52 8.44 -25.28
N ARG A 306 15.59 7.85 -24.79
CA ARG A 306 15.99 6.48 -25.17
C ARG A 306 15.33 5.45 -24.25
N ARG A 307 14.96 4.31 -24.81
CA ARG A 307 14.26 3.22 -24.11
C ARG A 307 15.06 1.93 -24.26
N HIS A 308 15.39 1.32 -23.12
CA HIS A 308 16.19 0.11 -23.03
C HIS A 308 15.36 -0.99 -22.37
N GLY A 309 14.61 -1.71 -23.22
CA GLY A 309 13.82 -2.85 -22.80
C GLY A 309 14.66 -4.12 -22.68
N SER A 310 14.41 -4.92 -21.65
CA SER A 310 15.03 -6.23 -21.47
C SER A 310 14.02 -7.26 -20.96
N ASP A 311 14.40 -8.55 -20.96
CA ASP A 311 13.57 -9.63 -20.40
C ASP A 311 13.56 -9.53 -18.85
N ASN A 312 12.54 -10.10 -18.21
CA ASN A 312 12.33 -10.06 -16.77
C ASN A 312 13.37 -10.85 -15.94
N LYS A 313 14.27 -11.58 -16.59
CA LYS A 313 15.26 -12.47 -15.94
C LYS A 313 16.62 -11.84 -15.65
N VAL A 314 16.84 -10.59 -16.03
CA VAL A 314 18.16 -9.90 -16.04
C VAL A 314 18.12 -8.65 -15.15
N GLU A 315 17.64 -8.78 -13.91
CA GLU A 315 17.44 -7.63 -13.03
C GLU A 315 18.76 -6.96 -12.64
N SER A 316 19.78 -7.74 -12.26
CA SER A 316 21.12 -7.22 -11.91
C SER A 316 21.82 -6.57 -13.11
N GLU A 317 21.78 -7.21 -14.29
CA GLU A 317 22.37 -6.66 -15.52
C GLU A 317 21.67 -5.34 -15.92
N ARG A 318 20.35 -5.27 -15.71
CA ARG A 318 19.56 -4.06 -15.95
C ARG A 318 19.95 -2.93 -14.99
N ALA A 319 20.18 -3.25 -13.72
CA ALA A 319 20.63 -2.31 -12.71
C ALA A 319 22.03 -1.77 -13.04
N GLU A 320 22.96 -2.66 -13.37
CA GLU A 320 24.32 -2.31 -13.79
C GLU A 320 24.31 -1.40 -15.02
N PHE A 321 23.54 -1.76 -16.05
CA PHE A 321 23.39 -0.95 -17.26
C PHE A 321 22.84 0.46 -16.97
N ALA A 322 21.85 0.58 -16.06
CA ALA A 322 21.30 1.87 -15.66
C ALA A 322 22.34 2.75 -14.93
N LEU A 323 23.12 2.15 -14.04
CA LEU A 323 24.19 2.84 -13.30
C LEU A 323 25.34 3.23 -14.23
N ASP A 324 25.69 2.40 -15.21
CA ASP A 324 26.68 2.73 -16.23
C ASP A 324 26.27 3.93 -17.09
N LEU A 325 24.99 4.05 -17.43
CA LEU A 325 24.48 5.23 -18.13
C LEU A 325 24.59 6.47 -17.23
N ALA A 326 24.24 6.36 -15.96
CA ALA A 326 24.34 7.46 -15.00
C ALA A 326 25.78 7.90 -14.78
N ARG A 327 26.73 6.96 -14.69
CA ARG A 327 28.17 7.26 -14.63
C ARG A 327 28.68 8.07 -15.84
N ARG A 328 28.00 7.96 -16.97
CA ARG A 328 28.25 8.77 -18.18
C ARG A 328 27.49 10.11 -18.19
N GLY A 329 26.98 10.56 -17.02
CA GLY A 329 26.28 11.84 -16.88
C GLY A 329 24.81 11.82 -17.31
N ARG A 330 24.18 10.63 -17.49
CA ARG A 330 22.79 10.50 -17.93
C ARG A 330 21.82 10.52 -16.76
N ARG A 331 20.65 11.10 -16.96
CA ARG A 331 19.51 10.94 -16.04
C ARG A 331 18.72 9.71 -16.45
N VAL A 332 18.73 8.70 -15.61
CA VAL A 332 18.17 7.38 -15.94
C VAL A 332 16.97 7.09 -15.05
N ALA A 333 15.84 6.72 -15.63
CA ALA A 333 14.71 6.20 -14.88
C ALA A 333 14.63 4.67 -15.07
N VAL A 334 14.75 3.93 -13.96
CA VAL A 334 14.50 2.48 -13.94
C VAL A 334 13.02 2.24 -13.67
N VAL A 335 12.34 1.71 -14.67
CA VAL A 335 10.87 1.55 -14.65
C VAL A 335 10.47 0.22 -14.03
N SER A 336 9.76 0.27 -12.91
CA SER A 336 9.25 -0.89 -12.19
C SER A 336 7.73 -0.87 -12.12
N GLY A 337 7.09 -2.03 -12.27
CA GLY A 337 5.65 -2.16 -12.05
C GLY A 337 5.30 -2.12 -10.56
N GLY A 338 4.12 -1.64 -10.20
CA GLY A 338 3.70 -1.53 -8.81
C GLY A 338 4.54 -0.54 -7.99
N ASP A 339 4.98 -0.97 -6.84
CA ASP A 339 5.96 -0.28 -5.99
C ASP A 339 7.34 -0.89 -6.20
N PRO A 340 8.40 -0.08 -6.43
CA PRO A 340 9.73 -0.61 -6.75
C PRO A 340 10.44 -1.25 -5.55
N GLY A 341 9.99 -0.98 -4.31
CA GLY A 341 10.53 -1.56 -3.07
C GLY A 341 9.83 -2.85 -2.64
N VAL A 342 8.81 -3.33 -3.39
CA VAL A 342 8.05 -4.54 -3.03
C VAL A 342 8.25 -5.63 -4.08
N PHE A 343 9.18 -6.55 -3.84
CA PHE A 343 9.57 -7.65 -4.76
C PHE A 343 9.88 -7.16 -6.19
N ALA A 344 10.60 -6.04 -6.32
CA ALA A 344 10.79 -5.32 -7.55
C ALA A 344 12.19 -4.67 -7.67
N MET A 345 12.38 -3.78 -8.64
CA MET A 345 13.70 -3.33 -9.12
C MET A 345 14.54 -2.49 -8.13
N ALA A 346 13.96 -1.92 -7.06
CA ALA A 346 14.72 -1.04 -6.18
C ALA A 346 15.90 -1.78 -5.52
N THR A 347 15.66 -2.98 -5.02
CA THR A 347 16.70 -3.82 -4.41
C THR A 347 17.84 -4.09 -5.39
N ALA A 348 17.54 -4.61 -6.57
CA ALA A 348 18.57 -4.93 -7.55
C ALA A 348 19.43 -3.70 -7.94
N VAL A 349 18.81 -2.52 -8.04
CA VAL A 349 19.56 -1.27 -8.31
C VAL A 349 20.42 -0.88 -7.12
N LEU A 350 19.91 -0.96 -5.91
CA LEU A 350 20.63 -0.57 -4.70
C LEU A 350 21.78 -1.52 -4.37
N GLU A 351 21.62 -2.84 -4.61
CA GLU A 351 22.69 -3.82 -4.48
C GLU A 351 23.87 -3.52 -5.41
N VAL A 352 23.59 -3.25 -6.68
CA VAL A 352 24.65 -2.92 -7.63
C VAL A 352 25.25 -1.55 -7.32
N ALA A 353 24.44 -0.55 -6.92
CA ALA A 353 24.89 0.78 -6.53
C ALA A 353 25.80 0.77 -5.27
N SER A 354 25.70 -0.27 -4.45
CA SER A 354 26.55 -0.44 -3.27
C SER A 354 27.95 -0.92 -3.60
N GLN A 355 28.22 -1.34 -4.83
CA GLN A 355 29.55 -1.74 -5.26
C GLN A 355 30.45 -0.51 -5.43
N GLU A 356 31.75 -0.66 -5.15
CA GLU A 356 32.74 0.42 -5.18
C GLU A 356 32.71 1.25 -6.46
N ALA A 357 32.42 0.61 -7.60
CA ALA A 357 32.36 1.24 -8.91
C ALA A 357 31.22 2.26 -9.10
N TYR A 358 30.19 2.26 -8.21
CA TYR A 358 28.98 3.06 -8.39
C TYR A 358 28.60 3.92 -7.17
N THR A 359 29.48 3.99 -6.16
CA THR A 359 29.20 4.71 -4.90
C THR A 359 29.02 6.23 -5.07
N ASP A 360 29.48 6.78 -6.19
CA ASP A 360 29.36 8.20 -6.55
C ASP A 360 28.08 8.51 -7.34
N ILE A 361 27.32 7.49 -7.73
CA ILE A 361 26.07 7.69 -8.48
C ILE A 361 24.90 7.91 -7.50
N ALA A 362 24.19 9.02 -7.68
CA ALA A 362 22.97 9.26 -6.92
C ALA A 362 21.85 8.30 -7.35
N VAL A 363 21.26 7.59 -6.39
CA VAL A 363 20.10 6.72 -6.61
C VAL A 363 18.93 7.20 -5.76
N ARG A 364 17.78 7.41 -6.41
CA ARG A 364 16.51 7.73 -5.74
C ARG A 364 15.46 6.66 -6.06
N VAL A 365 14.59 6.41 -5.10
CA VAL A 365 13.45 5.49 -5.27
C VAL A 365 12.16 6.27 -5.10
N LEU A 366 11.27 6.20 -6.08
CA LEU A 366 9.95 6.82 -6.05
C LEU A 366 8.87 5.75 -5.89
N PRO A 367 8.06 5.83 -4.82
CA PRO A 367 7.07 4.81 -4.52
C PRO A 367 5.94 4.78 -5.55
N GLY A 368 5.25 3.63 -5.63
CA GLY A 368 4.06 3.44 -6.44
C GLY A 368 2.96 2.67 -5.70
N VAL A 369 1.78 2.59 -6.31
CA VAL A 369 0.70 1.75 -5.78
C VAL A 369 1.02 0.30 -6.05
N THR A 370 1.20 -0.49 -4.98
CA THR A 370 1.52 -1.92 -5.10
C THR A 370 0.32 -2.74 -5.57
N ALA A 371 0.56 -3.89 -6.20
CA ALA A 371 -0.48 -4.76 -6.75
C ALA A 371 -1.50 -5.22 -5.69
N ALA A 372 -1.05 -5.50 -4.47
CA ALA A 372 -1.93 -5.88 -3.37
C ALA A 372 -2.97 -4.80 -3.04
N ASN A 373 -2.53 -3.55 -2.90
CA ASN A 373 -3.43 -2.43 -2.62
C ASN A 373 -4.40 -2.18 -3.78
N ALA A 374 -3.91 -2.27 -5.01
CA ALA A 374 -4.76 -2.11 -6.18
C ALA A 374 -5.85 -3.19 -6.27
N ALA A 375 -5.50 -4.46 -6.06
CA ALA A 375 -6.46 -5.56 -6.05
C ALA A 375 -7.44 -5.45 -4.86
N ALA A 376 -6.93 -5.08 -3.68
CA ALA A 376 -7.77 -4.84 -2.51
C ALA A 376 -8.82 -3.75 -2.77
N ALA A 377 -8.42 -2.64 -3.39
CA ALA A 377 -9.32 -1.54 -3.72
C ALA A 377 -10.44 -1.95 -4.70
N ARG A 378 -10.17 -2.89 -5.60
CA ARG A 378 -11.19 -3.44 -6.52
C ARG A 378 -12.13 -4.44 -5.84
N ALA A 379 -11.61 -5.21 -4.89
CA ALA A 379 -12.39 -6.24 -4.19
C ALA A 379 -13.19 -5.69 -3.00
N GLY A 380 -12.75 -4.57 -2.41
CA GLY A 380 -13.32 -3.99 -1.20
C GLY A 380 -12.23 -3.57 -0.20
N ALA A 381 -12.15 -4.25 0.95
CA ALA A 381 -11.15 -3.97 1.98
C ALA A 381 -10.55 -5.26 2.59
N PRO A 382 -10.07 -6.23 1.82
CA PRO A 382 -9.52 -7.47 2.36
C PRO A 382 -8.29 -7.23 3.26
N LEU A 383 -7.50 -6.17 3.01
CA LEU A 383 -6.33 -5.77 3.80
C LEU A 383 -6.68 -4.83 4.98
N GLY A 384 -7.90 -4.91 5.48
CA GLY A 384 -8.41 -4.02 6.54
C GLY A 384 -7.88 -4.32 7.95
N HIS A 385 -7.14 -5.41 8.12
CA HIS A 385 -6.49 -5.85 9.36
C HIS A 385 -5.01 -6.17 9.07
N ASP A 386 -4.31 -6.78 10.02
CA ASP A 386 -2.92 -7.22 9.85
C ASP A 386 -2.79 -8.16 8.65
N TYR A 387 -1.77 -7.96 7.86
CA TYR A 387 -1.52 -8.85 6.74
C TYR A 387 -0.02 -9.05 6.48
N ALA A 388 0.30 -10.16 5.85
CA ALA A 388 1.63 -10.50 5.38
C ALA A 388 1.71 -10.40 3.86
N THR A 389 2.85 -9.96 3.36
CA THR A 389 3.18 -9.95 1.94
C THR A 389 4.24 -11.01 1.69
N LEU A 390 3.92 -12.00 0.85
CA LEU A 390 4.82 -13.12 0.55
C LEU A 390 4.96 -13.30 -0.96
N SER A 391 6.16 -13.74 -1.39
CA SER A 391 6.40 -14.16 -2.77
C SER A 391 6.39 -15.70 -2.85
N LEU A 392 5.62 -16.25 -3.80
CA LEU A 392 5.62 -17.69 -4.09
C LEU A 392 6.74 -18.12 -5.04
N SER A 393 7.64 -17.19 -5.40
CA SER A 393 8.79 -17.52 -6.22
C SER A 393 9.80 -18.36 -5.45
N ASP A 394 10.20 -19.49 -6.03
CA ASP A 394 11.24 -20.39 -5.54
C ASP A 394 12.58 -20.27 -6.31
N ARG A 395 12.78 -19.11 -6.97
CA ARG A 395 14.00 -18.87 -7.77
C ARG A 395 15.22 -18.52 -6.92
N LEU A 396 14.99 -17.77 -5.82
CA LEU A 396 16.06 -17.25 -4.97
C LEU A 396 16.14 -17.98 -3.62
N LYS A 397 15.14 -18.81 -3.28
CA LYS A 397 15.09 -19.62 -2.05
C LYS A 397 14.38 -20.95 -2.30
N PRO A 398 14.66 -22.00 -1.50
CA PRO A 398 13.93 -23.27 -1.57
C PRO A 398 12.46 -23.13 -1.21
N TRP A 399 11.62 -23.97 -1.82
CA TRP A 399 10.18 -23.99 -1.54
C TRP A 399 9.86 -24.25 -0.05
N GLU A 400 10.68 -25.00 0.64
CA GLU A 400 10.54 -25.31 2.07
C GLU A 400 10.47 -24.04 2.92
N VAL A 401 11.28 -23.04 2.58
CA VAL A 401 11.28 -21.73 3.25
C VAL A 401 9.98 -20.96 2.94
N VAL A 402 9.48 -21.02 1.68
CA VAL A 402 8.19 -20.43 1.32
C VAL A 402 7.06 -21.09 2.12
N ALA A 403 7.06 -22.42 2.17
CA ALA A 403 6.06 -23.21 2.86
C ALA A 403 6.03 -22.93 4.37
N GLU A 404 7.18 -22.82 5.01
CA GLU A 404 7.30 -22.47 6.43
C GLU A 404 6.68 -21.11 6.71
N ARG A 405 6.98 -20.09 5.89
CA ARG A 405 6.44 -18.74 6.04
C ARG A 405 4.92 -18.68 5.80
N LEU A 406 4.42 -19.44 4.83
CA LEU A 406 2.98 -19.58 4.62
C LEU A 406 2.29 -20.20 5.84
N ARG A 407 2.85 -21.25 6.43
CA ARG A 407 2.31 -21.86 7.65
C ARG A 407 2.31 -20.88 8.82
N ALA A 408 3.41 -20.19 9.03
CA ALA A 408 3.53 -19.21 10.11
C ALA A 408 2.48 -18.09 9.98
N ALA A 409 2.33 -17.51 8.80
CA ALA A 409 1.33 -16.47 8.53
C ALA A 409 -0.11 -17.01 8.64
N ALA A 410 -0.35 -18.26 8.21
CA ALA A 410 -1.64 -18.92 8.34
C ALA A 410 -1.98 -19.21 9.81
N ALA A 411 -1.04 -19.75 10.58
CA ALA A 411 -1.23 -20.03 12.00
C ALA A 411 -1.47 -18.76 12.82
N ALA A 412 -0.83 -17.64 12.44
CA ALA A 412 -1.06 -16.31 13.06
C ALA A 412 -2.34 -15.62 12.57
N ASP A 413 -3.18 -16.27 11.80
CA ASP A 413 -4.42 -15.76 11.21
C ASP A 413 -4.26 -14.46 10.41
N LEU A 414 -3.11 -14.20 9.79
CA LEU A 414 -2.89 -13.02 8.96
C LEU A 414 -3.60 -13.15 7.61
N VAL A 415 -4.14 -12.04 7.09
CA VAL A 415 -4.43 -11.94 5.66
C VAL A 415 -3.12 -12.01 4.88
N MET A 416 -3.08 -12.68 3.74
CA MET A 416 -1.85 -12.83 2.97
C MET A 416 -1.99 -12.30 1.56
N ALA A 417 -1.10 -11.39 1.17
CA ALA A 417 -0.94 -10.95 -0.22
C ALA A 417 0.20 -11.76 -0.86
N LEU A 418 -0.15 -12.64 -1.81
CA LEU A 418 0.79 -13.58 -2.42
C LEU A 418 1.19 -13.08 -3.82
N TYR A 419 2.45 -12.68 -3.92
CA TYR A 419 3.08 -12.20 -5.15
C TYR A 419 3.74 -13.32 -5.93
N ASN A 420 4.05 -13.07 -7.19
CA ASN A 420 4.75 -14.01 -8.08
C ASN A 420 4.17 -15.43 -8.07
N PRO A 421 2.83 -15.59 -8.10
CA PRO A 421 2.19 -16.87 -7.82
C PRO A 421 2.47 -17.94 -8.87
N GLY A 422 2.72 -17.55 -10.11
CA GLY A 422 2.95 -18.52 -11.19
C GLY A 422 3.77 -17.95 -12.34
N SER A 423 4.35 -18.81 -13.17
CA SER A 423 4.99 -18.45 -14.43
C SER A 423 4.91 -19.62 -15.41
N ARG A 424 5.37 -19.46 -16.65
CA ARG A 424 5.43 -20.55 -17.64
C ARG A 424 6.19 -21.79 -17.14
N SER A 425 7.19 -21.61 -16.29
CA SER A 425 8.02 -22.68 -15.71
C SER A 425 7.67 -23.02 -14.25
N ARG A 426 6.79 -22.26 -13.60
CA ARG A 426 6.38 -22.42 -12.21
C ARG A 426 4.86 -22.52 -12.15
N THR A 427 4.35 -23.75 -12.19
CA THR A 427 2.91 -24.03 -12.33
C THR A 427 2.30 -24.72 -11.11
N TRP A 428 3.14 -25.27 -10.21
CA TRP A 428 2.69 -26.08 -9.09
C TRP A 428 2.61 -25.31 -7.74
N GLN A 429 3.29 -24.16 -7.63
CA GLN A 429 3.43 -23.44 -6.37
C GLN A 429 2.09 -22.99 -5.78
N VAL A 430 1.16 -22.53 -6.62
CA VAL A 430 -0.18 -22.11 -6.16
C VAL A 430 -0.97 -23.29 -5.59
N GLY A 431 -0.90 -24.44 -6.25
CA GLY A 431 -1.55 -25.67 -5.75
C GLY A 431 -0.99 -26.09 -4.40
N LYS A 432 0.35 -26.11 -4.27
CA LYS A 432 1.01 -26.44 -3.00
C LYS A 432 0.71 -25.40 -1.90
N ALA A 433 0.66 -24.11 -2.25
CA ALA A 433 0.28 -23.07 -1.30
C ALA A 433 -1.17 -23.24 -0.84
N ARG A 434 -2.12 -23.48 -1.76
CA ARG A 434 -3.52 -23.77 -1.44
C ARG A 434 -3.66 -24.95 -0.48
N ASP A 435 -3.04 -26.08 -0.82
CA ASP A 435 -3.14 -27.30 -0.04
C ASP A 435 -2.59 -27.10 1.39
N LEU A 436 -1.46 -26.41 1.51
CA LEU A 436 -0.86 -26.04 2.78
C LEU A 436 -1.75 -25.08 3.59
N LEU A 437 -2.35 -24.10 2.94
CA LEU A 437 -3.24 -23.16 3.61
C LEU A 437 -4.53 -23.82 4.10
N LEU A 438 -5.03 -24.85 3.41
CA LEU A 438 -6.17 -25.64 3.83
C LEU A 438 -5.91 -26.44 5.12
N GLU A 439 -4.64 -26.66 5.52
CA GLU A 439 -4.29 -27.24 6.82
C GLU A 439 -4.62 -26.30 7.99
N HIS A 440 -4.70 -24.97 7.73
CA HIS A 440 -4.84 -23.93 8.75
C HIS A 440 -6.07 -23.03 8.56
N ARG A 441 -6.71 -23.08 7.41
CA ARG A 441 -7.82 -22.21 7.01
C ARG A 441 -9.06 -23.00 6.64
N SER A 442 -10.22 -22.40 6.88
CA SER A 442 -11.48 -22.96 6.37
C SER A 442 -11.43 -23.09 4.84
N PRO A 443 -11.99 -24.16 4.27
CA PRO A 443 -12.20 -24.29 2.83
C PRO A 443 -12.97 -23.10 2.22
N ASP A 444 -13.81 -22.45 3.01
CA ASP A 444 -14.62 -21.30 2.60
C ASP A 444 -13.89 -19.94 2.72
N THR A 445 -12.62 -19.92 3.17
CA THR A 445 -11.82 -18.68 3.26
C THR A 445 -11.81 -17.95 1.92
N PRO A 446 -12.20 -16.67 1.88
CA PRO A 446 -12.19 -15.90 0.64
C PRO A 446 -10.79 -15.71 0.10
N VAL A 447 -10.60 -15.92 -1.20
CA VAL A 447 -9.38 -15.62 -1.93
C VAL A 447 -9.72 -14.66 -3.07
N VAL A 448 -9.14 -13.46 -3.06
CA VAL A 448 -9.25 -12.50 -4.16
C VAL A 448 -8.16 -12.79 -5.18
N LEU A 449 -8.55 -12.94 -6.43
CA LEU A 449 -7.65 -13.03 -7.57
C LEU A 449 -7.74 -11.71 -8.33
N GLY A 450 -6.69 -10.88 -8.23
CA GLY A 450 -6.55 -9.65 -9.01
C GLY A 450 -5.59 -9.88 -10.17
N ARG A 451 -6.10 -9.92 -11.39
CA ARG A 451 -5.29 -10.12 -12.59
C ARG A 451 -5.28 -8.86 -13.44
N ASP A 452 -4.09 -8.42 -13.86
CA ASP A 452 -3.86 -7.25 -14.71
C ASP A 452 -4.60 -5.99 -14.19
N VAL A 453 -4.64 -5.81 -12.87
CA VAL A 453 -5.38 -4.72 -12.22
C VAL A 453 -4.93 -3.36 -12.76
N GLY A 454 -5.91 -2.55 -13.19
CA GLY A 454 -5.67 -1.27 -13.87
C GLY A 454 -5.29 -1.38 -15.34
N GLY A 455 -5.05 -2.58 -15.86
CA GLY A 455 -4.73 -2.85 -17.25
C GLY A 455 -5.97 -3.15 -18.12
N PRO A 456 -5.78 -3.28 -19.44
CA PRO A 456 -6.87 -3.53 -20.37
C PRO A 456 -7.54 -4.90 -20.20
N ALA A 457 -6.87 -5.86 -19.57
CA ALA A 457 -7.39 -7.19 -19.27
C ALA A 457 -7.66 -7.36 -17.76
N GLU A 458 -8.04 -6.26 -17.07
CA GLU A 458 -8.35 -6.30 -15.65
C GLU A 458 -9.46 -7.31 -15.35
N SER A 459 -9.18 -8.19 -14.40
CA SER A 459 -10.17 -9.09 -13.82
C SER A 459 -9.91 -9.21 -12.33
N VAL A 460 -10.96 -8.94 -11.55
CA VAL A 460 -10.91 -9.14 -10.09
C VAL A 460 -12.10 -10.00 -9.70
N ARG A 461 -11.82 -11.15 -9.13
CA ARG A 461 -12.84 -12.10 -8.68
C ARG A 461 -12.46 -12.70 -7.34
N THR A 462 -13.44 -13.22 -6.65
CA THR A 462 -13.26 -13.89 -5.37
C THR A 462 -13.73 -15.33 -5.49
N VAL A 463 -12.95 -16.25 -4.94
CA VAL A 463 -13.29 -17.67 -4.85
C VAL A 463 -13.10 -18.15 -3.42
N ARG A 464 -13.60 -19.33 -3.08
CA ARG A 464 -13.23 -20.01 -1.83
C ARG A 464 -11.84 -20.60 -1.97
N LEU A 465 -11.10 -20.72 -0.88
CA LEU A 465 -9.76 -21.32 -0.88
C LEU A 465 -9.77 -22.74 -1.47
N ALA A 466 -10.79 -23.53 -1.15
CA ALA A 466 -10.95 -24.87 -1.71
C ALA A 466 -11.13 -24.88 -3.23
N ASP A 467 -11.73 -23.84 -3.78
CA ASP A 467 -12.04 -23.72 -5.22
C ASP A 467 -10.96 -22.96 -6.00
N LEU A 468 -9.85 -22.59 -5.37
CA LEU A 468 -8.74 -21.93 -6.04
C LEU A 468 -8.12 -22.88 -7.08
N ASP A 469 -8.34 -22.59 -8.34
CA ASP A 469 -7.73 -23.36 -9.45
C ASP A 469 -6.37 -22.74 -9.82
N PRO A 470 -5.25 -23.48 -9.63
CA PRO A 470 -3.93 -22.99 -10.02
C PRO A 470 -3.80 -22.69 -11.52
N ALA A 471 -4.60 -23.32 -12.39
CA ALA A 471 -4.55 -23.11 -13.83
C ALA A 471 -5.03 -21.70 -14.24
N GLU A 472 -5.82 -21.02 -13.40
CA GLU A 472 -6.32 -19.68 -13.63
C GLU A 472 -5.36 -18.56 -13.14
N VAL A 473 -4.20 -18.93 -12.56
CA VAL A 473 -3.24 -18.01 -11.94
C VAL A 473 -1.98 -17.91 -12.79
N ASP A 474 -1.69 -16.70 -13.26
CA ASP A 474 -0.50 -16.41 -14.08
C ASP A 474 0.40 -15.33 -13.42
N MET A 475 1.47 -14.94 -14.09
CA MET A 475 2.43 -13.91 -13.63
C MET A 475 1.83 -12.52 -13.42
N ARG A 476 0.66 -12.24 -13.98
CA ARG A 476 -0.04 -10.96 -13.83
C ARG A 476 -1.10 -11.00 -12.73
N THR A 477 -1.12 -12.07 -11.95
CA THR A 477 -2.11 -12.28 -10.90
C THR A 477 -1.48 -11.99 -9.53
N ILE A 478 -2.20 -11.27 -8.69
CA ILE A 478 -1.98 -11.16 -7.25
C ILE A 478 -3.09 -11.93 -6.55
N LEU A 479 -2.74 -12.71 -5.53
CA LEU A 479 -3.72 -13.39 -4.68
C LEU A 479 -3.78 -12.70 -3.32
N ILE A 480 -4.99 -12.48 -2.80
CA ILE A 480 -5.18 -12.04 -1.41
C ILE A 480 -6.01 -13.10 -0.70
N VAL A 481 -5.36 -13.86 0.16
CA VAL A 481 -5.99 -14.91 0.97
C VAL A 481 -6.47 -14.30 2.29
N GLY A 482 -7.75 -14.44 2.58
CA GLY A 482 -8.35 -13.90 3.79
C GLY A 482 -7.89 -14.59 5.08
N SER A 483 -8.15 -13.93 6.22
CA SER A 483 -8.08 -14.53 7.56
C SER A 483 -9.39 -15.26 7.89
N SER A 484 -9.46 -15.87 9.08
CA SER A 484 -10.70 -16.46 9.61
C SER A 484 -11.84 -15.44 9.72
N GLN A 485 -11.51 -14.15 9.84
CA GLN A 485 -12.45 -13.06 10.00
C GLN A 485 -12.82 -12.37 8.68
N THR A 486 -12.18 -12.69 7.57
CA THR A 486 -12.49 -12.07 6.28
C THR A 486 -13.91 -12.43 5.84
N ARG A 487 -14.66 -11.41 5.43
CA ARG A 487 -16.04 -11.53 4.98
C ARG A 487 -16.13 -11.35 3.46
N TRP A 488 -16.91 -12.19 2.85
CA TRP A 488 -17.26 -12.11 1.43
C TRP A 488 -18.78 -12.05 1.31
N VAL A 489 -19.31 -10.93 0.85
CA VAL A 489 -20.75 -10.68 0.75
C VAL A 489 -21.14 -10.30 -0.67
N ARG A 490 -22.29 -10.80 -1.11
CA ARG A 490 -22.95 -10.36 -2.34
C ARG A 490 -23.91 -9.24 -1.99
N ARG A 491 -23.86 -8.15 -2.74
CA ARG A 491 -24.78 -7.02 -2.62
C ARG A 491 -26.07 -7.23 -3.40
N GLY A 492 -27.09 -6.41 -3.12
CA GLY A 492 -28.35 -6.42 -3.85
C GLY A 492 -28.20 -6.05 -5.34
N ASP A 493 -27.15 -5.30 -5.71
CA ASP A 493 -26.80 -4.95 -7.10
C ASP A 493 -26.00 -6.07 -7.82
N GLY A 494 -25.82 -7.23 -7.18
CA GLY A 494 -25.07 -8.36 -7.69
C GLY A 494 -23.56 -8.26 -7.49
N ARG A 495 -23.01 -7.12 -7.07
CA ARG A 495 -21.58 -6.95 -6.79
C ARG A 495 -21.16 -7.77 -5.57
N GLN A 496 -19.92 -8.21 -5.59
CA GLN A 496 -19.29 -8.90 -4.47
C GLN A 496 -18.26 -7.99 -3.83
N ILE A 497 -18.25 -7.94 -2.50
CA ILE A 497 -17.24 -7.21 -1.74
C ILE A 497 -16.58 -8.14 -0.73
N VAL A 498 -15.26 -7.98 -0.59
CA VAL A 498 -14.45 -8.71 0.39
C VAL A 498 -13.80 -7.71 1.34
N TRP A 499 -13.89 -7.98 2.62
CA TRP A 499 -13.28 -7.12 3.63
C TRP A 499 -12.92 -7.91 4.88
N THR A 500 -11.88 -7.46 5.59
CA THR A 500 -11.46 -8.04 6.87
C THR A 500 -11.78 -7.05 7.99
N PRO A 501 -12.52 -7.47 9.04
CA PRO A 501 -12.81 -6.61 10.19
C PRO A 501 -11.53 -6.16 10.88
N ARG A 502 -11.54 -4.95 11.44
CA ARG A 502 -10.43 -4.42 12.24
C ARG A 502 -10.34 -5.04 13.66
N ARG A 503 -11.27 -5.89 14.02
CA ARG A 503 -11.37 -6.52 15.34
C ARG A 503 -11.73 -7.98 15.19
N TYR A 504 -11.15 -8.79 16.04
CA TYR A 504 -11.67 -10.12 16.29
C TYR A 504 -12.95 -10.02 17.14
N PRO A 505 -13.90 -10.96 16.99
CA PRO A 505 -15.02 -11.09 17.92
C PRO A 505 -14.46 -11.23 19.34
N GLU A 506 -15.08 -10.57 20.30
CA GLU A 506 -14.83 -10.88 21.72
C GLU A 506 -15.34 -12.30 21.94
N GLY A 507 -14.45 -13.22 22.39
CA GLY A 507 -14.77 -14.61 22.70
C GLY A 507 -15.71 -14.76 23.88
#